data_2c1349db67632cd9ded0ba143fbd1c87
#
_entry.id   2c1349db67632cd9ded0ba143fbd1c87
#
_cell.length_a   1.000
_cell.length_b   1.000
_cell.length_c   1.000
_cell.angle_alpha   90.00
_cell.angle_beta   90.00
_cell.angle_gamma   90.00
#
_symmetry.space_group_name_H-M   'P 1'
#
loop_
_entity.id
_entity.type
_entity.pdbx_description
1 polymer ?
#
loop_
_entity_poly.entity_id
_entity_poly.type
_entity_poly.pdbx_seq_one_letter_code
_entity_poly.pdbx_strand_id
1 'polypeptide(L)'
;MSLTEKVAQLRAGIKRARLKLGLDTFVIALVGAIVLAYFWNDPGTYNGTVTLHDVANYGVSLIFFFYGLKLSPEKFKEGLSNWRLHVVVQTATFIAFPVIVLSLMSLLGTNGNKLFWIGAFYLAALPSTVSSSVVMVSIARGNVPSAIFNASISSLLGVFITPVWMGIILSSKGANYDITSVVLKLSLQVLLPVVLGILLHPKFGAFAERNKVSLKVFDQSIILLIVYTSFCESFANRMFAGHSIAEIFILGMAMIALFLLIYGIITLVSRLLNFSTEDHITAVFCGSKKSLVHGTVMSKVLFPGISGVGVILLPLMIFHALQLVAASIIAQKFDKR
;
A
#
# COMPACT_ATOMS: atom_id res chain seq x y z
N MET A 1 38.24 20.02 13.08
CA MET A 1 37.11 19.52 12.33
C MET A 1 36.06 20.64 12.20
N SER A 2 35.84 21.11 10.99
CA SER A 2 34.94 22.24 10.74
C SER A 2 33.50 21.87 11.04
N LEU A 3 32.63 22.87 11.26
CA LEU A 3 31.18 22.63 11.50
C LEU A 3 30.58 21.87 10.32
N THR A 4 31.04 22.14 9.11
CA THR A 4 30.64 21.46 7.87
C THR A 4 31.02 19.99 7.85
N GLU A 5 32.20 19.61 8.35
CA GLU A 5 32.61 18.19 8.46
C GLU A 5 31.81 17.44 9.51
N LYS A 6 31.49 18.05 10.65
CA LYS A 6 30.61 17.45 11.69
C LYS A 6 29.22 17.21 11.15
N VAL A 7 28.62 18.17 10.42
CA VAL A 7 27.31 18.04 9.79
C VAL A 7 27.31 16.96 8.71
N ALA A 8 28.38 16.86 7.89
CA ALA A 8 28.52 15.83 6.87
C ALA A 8 28.63 14.42 7.49
N GLN A 9 29.43 14.27 8.56
CA GLN A 9 29.55 13.01 9.31
C GLN A 9 28.23 12.61 9.99
N LEU A 10 27.51 13.56 10.59
CA LEU A 10 26.20 13.31 11.20
C LEU A 10 25.18 12.88 10.14
N ARG A 11 25.15 13.56 8.98
CA ARG A 11 24.29 13.18 7.84
C ARG A 11 24.63 11.78 7.30
N ALA A 12 25.91 11.45 7.19
CA ALA A 12 26.37 10.13 6.76
C ALA A 12 26.02 9.04 7.80
N GLY A 13 26.16 9.34 9.10
CA GLY A 13 25.75 8.47 10.19
C GLY A 13 24.24 8.20 10.20
N ILE A 14 23.43 9.26 10.09
CA ILE A 14 21.98 9.17 9.98
C ILE A 14 21.57 8.36 8.72
N LYS A 15 22.22 8.60 7.58
CA LYS A 15 21.96 7.86 6.34
C LYS A 15 22.31 6.38 6.49
N ARG A 16 23.42 6.02 7.15
CA ARG A 16 23.80 4.63 7.44
C ARG A 16 22.85 3.96 8.44
N ALA A 17 22.45 4.67 9.50
CA ALA A 17 21.48 4.18 10.47
C ALA A 17 20.10 3.94 9.81
N ARG A 18 19.64 4.87 8.96
CA ARG A 18 18.39 4.72 8.18
C ARG A 18 18.43 3.51 7.25
N LEU A 19 19.54 3.30 6.52
CA LEU A 19 19.73 2.15 5.64
C LEU A 19 19.75 0.82 6.42
N LYS A 20 20.37 0.80 7.61
CA LYS A 20 20.40 -0.37 8.49
C LYS A 20 19.03 -0.68 9.11
N LEU A 21 18.23 0.33 9.43
CA LEU A 21 16.92 0.18 10.03
C LEU A 21 15.80 -0.01 8.98
N GLY A 22 16.10 0.06 7.69
CA GLY A 22 15.10 -0.02 6.62
C GLY A 22 14.07 1.13 6.65
N LEU A 23 14.34 2.21 7.40
CA LEU A 23 13.45 3.37 7.50
C LEU A 23 13.53 4.20 6.22
N ASP A 24 12.52 4.06 5.36
CA ASP A 24 12.36 4.91 4.18
C ASP A 24 12.02 6.35 4.61
N THR A 25 12.61 7.34 3.92
CA THR A 25 12.29 8.77 4.09
C THR A 25 10.80 9.04 3.97
N PHE A 26 10.11 8.28 3.13
CA PHE A 26 8.68 8.39 2.94
C PHE A 26 7.87 7.97 4.17
N VAL A 27 8.29 6.94 4.90
CA VAL A 27 7.65 6.54 6.17
C VAL A 27 7.77 7.65 7.21
N ILE A 28 8.93 8.30 7.29
CA ILE A 28 9.13 9.45 8.21
C ILE A 28 8.22 10.62 7.80
N ALA A 29 8.10 10.89 6.49
CA ALA A 29 7.21 11.94 5.99
C ALA A 29 5.73 11.62 6.27
N LEU A 30 5.31 10.36 6.22
CA LEU A 30 3.95 9.92 6.59
C LEU A 30 3.66 10.22 8.07
N VAL A 31 4.60 9.86 8.97
CA VAL A 31 4.48 10.21 10.40
C VAL A 31 4.45 11.72 10.58
N GLY A 32 5.31 12.46 9.87
CA GLY A 32 5.31 13.92 9.87
C GLY A 32 3.98 14.52 9.41
N ALA A 33 3.33 13.95 8.39
CA ALA A 33 2.01 14.38 7.93
C ALA A 33 0.92 14.17 8.99
N ILE A 34 0.97 13.04 9.74
CA ILE A 34 0.05 12.78 10.85
C ILE A 34 0.27 13.78 11.99
N VAL A 35 1.52 14.01 12.38
CA VAL A 35 1.87 14.97 13.42
C VAL A 35 1.43 16.40 13.03
N LEU A 36 1.65 16.77 11.75
CA LEU A 36 1.18 18.06 11.22
C LEU A 36 -0.35 18.17 11.29
N ALA A 37 -1.07 17.11 10.91
CA ALA A 37 -2.53 17.06 10.98
C ALA A 37 -3.07 17.21 12.41
N TYR A 38 -2.33 16.70 13.41
CA TYR A 38 -2.68 16.87 14.82
C TYR A 38 -2.59 18.32 15.30
N PHE A 39 -1.51 19.03 14.93
CA PHE A 39 -1.29 20.42 15.37
C PHE A 39 -1.98 21.46 14.47
N TRP A 40 -2.23 21.13 13.20
CA TRP A 40 -2.78 22.06 12.22
C TRP A 40 -3.74 21.35 11.27
N ASN A 41 -4.99 21.18 11.73
CA ASN A 41 -6.01 20.45 10.97
C ASN A 41 -6.91 21.36 10.09
N ASP A 42 -6.92 22.68 10.30
CA ASP A 42 -7.79 23.61 9.58
C ASP A 42 -7.68 23.53 8.06
N PRO A 43 -6.47 23.47 7.44
CA PRO A 43 -6.39 23.39 5.99
C PRO A 43 -6.95 22.07 5.42
N GLY A 44 -6.84 20.98 6.19
CA GLY A 44 -7.34 19.67 5.78
C GLY A 44 -8.86 19.52 5.92
N THR A 45 -9.49 20.35 6.73
CA THR A 45 -10.95 20.37 6.96
C THR A 45 -11.65 21.55 6.27
N TYR A 46 -10.89 22.40 5.58
CA TYR A 46 -11.42 23.55 4.86
C TYR A 46 -12.38 23.14 3.74
N ASN A 47 -13.58 23.73 3.74
CA ASN A 47 -14.66 23.48 2.77
C ASN A 47 -14.92 24.75 1.92
N GLY A 48 -13.96 25.17 1.11
CA GLY A 48 -14.09 26.30 0.20
C GLY A 48 -14.23 25.89 -1.26
N THR A 49 -14.02 26.86 -2.18
CA THR A 49 -14.17 26.66 -3.63
C THR A 49 -13.19 25.65 -4.21
N VAL A 50 -11.96 25.57 -3.67
CA VAL A 50 -10.94 24.58 -3.99
C VAL A 50 -10.39 24.03 -2.69
N THR A 51 -10.52 22.75 -2.49
CA THR A 51 -10.09 22.07 -1.26
C THR A 51 -8.85 21.24 -1.49
N LEU A 52 -8.11 20.91 -0.42
CA LEU A 52 -7.02 19.93 -0.50
C LEU A 52 -7.50 18.54 -0.92
N HIS A 53 -8.76 18.22 -0.66
CA HIS A 53 -9.40 16.99 -1.14
C HIS A 53 -9.55 16.97 -2.65
N ASP A 54 -9.90 18.11 -3.29
CA ASP A 54 -10.00 18.20 -4.75
C ASP A 54 -8.64 18.02 -5.39
N VAL A 55 -7.60 18.67 -4.86
CA VAL A 55 -6.21 18.49 -5.33
C VAL A 55 -5.78 17.04 -5.20
N ALA A 56 -6.10 16.37 -4.08
CA ALA A 56 -5.81 14.96 -3.89
C ALA A 56 -6.55 14.08 -4.90
N ASN A 57 -7.83 14.32 -5.17
CA ASN A 57 -8.63 13.54 -6.11
C ASN A 57 -8.09 13.62 -7.55
N TYR A 58 -7.73 14.82 -8.04
CA TYR A 58 -7.08 14.96 -9.35
C TYR A 58 -5.68 14.32 -9.37
N GLY A 59 -4.92 14.48 -8.28
CA GLY A 59 -3.61 13.87 -8.11
C GLY A 59 -3.65 12.35 -8.21
N VAL A 60 -4.70 11.72 -7.68
CA VAL A 60 -4.96 10.28 -7.78
C VAL A 60 -5.03 9.81 -9.23
N SER A 61 -5.84 10.46 -10.06
CA SER A 61 -5.97 10.07 -11.48
C SER A 61 -4.64 10.22 -12.23
N LEU A 62 -3.85 11.25 -11.91
CA LEU A 62 -2.51 11.45 -12.47
C LEU A 62 -1.52 10.36 -12.00
N ILE A 63 -1.56 9.93 -10.75
CA ILE A 63 -0.75 8.80 -10.25
C ILE A 63 -1.01 7.56 -11.12
N PHE A 64 -2.28 7.23 -11.34
CA PHE A 64 -2.64 6.04 -12.11
C PHE A 64 -2.36 6.19 -13.60
N PHE A 65 -2.49 7.37 -14.16
CA PHE A 65 -2.07 7.66 -15.53
C PHE A 65 -0.55 7.44 -15.71
N PHE A 66 0.27 8.00 -14.83
CA PHE A 66 1.71 7.78 -14.86
C PHE A 66 2.09 6.34 -14.55
N TYR A 67 1.30 5.64 -13.73
CA TYR A 67 1.48 4.21 -13.51
C TYR A 67 1.29 3.44 -14.82
N GLY A 68 0.22 3.72 -15.57
CA GLY A 68 -0.01 3.14 -16.89
C GLY A 68 1.11 3.45 -17.88
N LEU A 69 1.63 4.70 -17.89
CA LEU A 69 2.77 5.09 -18.75
C LEU A 69 4.07 4.32 -18.43
N LYS A 70 4.25 3.85 -17.19
CA LYS A 70 5.43 3.07 -16.77
C LYS A 70 5.30 1.57 -17.09
N LEU A 71 4.10 1.08 -17.47
CA LEU A 71 3.87 -0.31 -17.81
C LEU A 71 4.40 -0.61 -19.21
N SER A 72 5.54 -1.31 -19.30
CA SER A 72 6.08 -1.80 -20.56
C SER A 72 5.38 -3.11 -20.98
N PRO A 73 4.72 -3.16 -22.15
CA PRO A 73 4.10 -4.38 -22.65
C PRO A 73 5.07 -5.55 -22.80
N GLU A 74 6.35 -5.27 -23.12
CA GLU A 74 7.40 -6.28 -23.30
C GLU A 74 7.71 -6.96 -21.96
N LYS A 75 7.97 -6.17 -20.90
CA LYS A 75 8.24 -6.69 -19.55
C LYS A 75 7.04 -7.46 -18.99
N PHE A 76 5.83 -7.05 -19.37
CA PHE A 76 4.62 -7.74 -18.97
C PHE A 76 4.52 -9.13 -19.65
N LYS A 77 4.84 -9.22 -20.93
CA LYS A 77 4.87 -10.50 -21.67
C LYS A 77 5.94 -11.47 -21.15
N GLU A 78 7.14 -10.99 -20.84
CA GLU A 78 8.22 -11.80 -20.26
C GLU A 78 7.81 -12.47 -18.93
N GLY A 79 6.99 -11.78 -18.12
CA GLY A 79 6.52 -12.30 -16.85
C GLY A 79 5.42 -13.36 -16.94
N LEU A 80 4.72 -13.49 -18.07
CA LEU A 80 3.51 -14.32 -18.23
C LEU A 80 3.72 -15.82 -18.06
N SER A 81 4.92 -16.35 -18.34
CA SER A 81 5.18 -17.79 -18.49
C SER A 81 4.98 -18.60 -17.19
N ASN A 82 5.15 -17.99 -16.00
CA ASN A 82 5.10 -18.70 -14.72
C ASN A 82 3.74 -18.60 -14.03
N TRP A 83 2.70 -19.18 -14.66
CA TRP A 83 1.31 -19.07 -14.16
C TRP A 83 1.12 -19.62 -12.73
N ARG A 84 1.86 -20.69 -12.33
CA ARG A 84 1.77 -21.23 -10.96
C ARG A 84 2.17 -20.22 -9.92
N LEU A 85 3.25 -19.49 -10.15
CA LEU A 85 3.71 -18.42 -9.30
C LEU A 85 2.65 -17.30 -9.21
N HIS A 86 2.05 -16.92 -10.34
CA HIS A 86 1.03 -15.86 -10.37
C HIS A 86 -0.21 -16.25 -9.58
N VAL A 87 -0.70 -17.49 -9.73
CA VAL A 87 -1.84 -18.00 -8.95
C VAL A 87 -1.54 -17.94 -7.45
N VAL A 88 -0.37 -18.42 -7.01
CA VAL A 88 0.01 -18.39 -5.58
C VAL A 88 0.05 -16.95 -5.05
N VAL A 89 0.67 -16.03 -5.78
CA VAL A 89 0.77 -14.61 -5.36
C VAL A 89 -0.61 -13.95 -5.28
N GLN A 90 -1.45 -14.11 -6.30
CA GLN A 90 -2.76 -13.45 -6.33
C GLN A 90 -3.72 -14.08 -5.31
N THR A 91 -3.69 -15.41 -5.13
CA THR A 91 -4.46 -16.11 -4.10
C THR A 91 -4.04 -15.67 -2.69
N ALA A 92 -2.73 -15.58 -2.42
CA ALA A 92 -2.25 -15.05 -1.15
C ALA A 92 -2.75 -13.60 -0.92
N THR A 93 -2.63 -12.75 -1.95
CA THR A 93 -2.98 -11.33 -1.88
C THR A 93 -4.48 -11.10 -1.68
N PHE A 94 -5.34 -11.77 -2.45
CA PHE A 94 -6.76 -11.44 -2.53
C PHE A 94 -7.70 -12.45 -1.88
N ILE A 95 -7.20 -13.61 -1.45
CA ILE A 95 -8.01 -14.62 -0.76
C ILE A 95 -7.45 -14.90 0.63
N ALA A 96 -6.17 -15.32 0.76
CA ALA A 96 -5.63 -15.71 2.06
C ALA A 96 -5.65 -14.55 3.07
N PHE A 97 -5.19 -13.37 2.69
CA PHE A 97 -5.23 -12.21 3.58
C PHE A 97 -6.65 -11.85 4.06
N PRO A 98 -7.65 -11.63 3.16
CA PRO A 98 -9.01 -11.32 3.58
C PRO A 98 -9.64 -12.42 4.43
N VAL A 99 -9.47 -13.67 4.05
CA VAL A 99 -10.05 -14.82 4.80
C VAL A 99 -9.45 -14.91 6.20
N ILE A 100 -8.14 -14.75 6.38
CA ILE A 100 -7.50 -14.76 7.70
C ILE A 100 -8.05 -13.63 8.57
N VAL A 101 -8.10 -12.38 8.05
CA VAL A 101 -8.59 -11.25 8.84
C VAL A 101 -10.07 -11.41 9.14
N LEU A 102 -10.89 -11.89 8.19
CA LEU A 102 -12.30 -12.18 8.42
C LEU A 102 -12.50 -13.24 9.50
N SER A 103 -11.72 -14.31 9.48
CA SER A 103 -11.73 -15.35 10.51
C SER A 103 -11.37 -14.78 11.89
N LEU A 104 -10.34 -13.93 11.97
CA LEU A 104 -9.97 -13.26 13.21
C LEU A 104 -11.08 -12.33 13.72
N MET A 105 -11.73 -11.57 12.82
CA MET A 105 -12.89 -10.73 13.17
C MET A 105 -14.04 -11.55 13.76
N SER A 106 -14.30 -12.74 13.18
CA SER A 106 -15.37 -13.62 13.63
C SER A 106 -15.05 -14.26 14.98
N LEU A 107 -13.78 -14.62 15.24
CA LEU A 107 -13.34 -15.30 16.46
C LEU A 107 -13.17 -14.34 17.64
N LEU A 108 -12.60 -13.16 17.41
CA LEU A 108 -12.27 -12.20 18.46
C LEU A 108 -13.39 -11.18 18.72
N GLY A 109 -14.35 -11.08 17.82
CA GLY A 109 -15.37 -10.04 17.85
C GLY A 109 -14.81 -8.67 17.50
N THR A 110 -15.70 -7.70 17.30
CA THR A 110 -15.33 -6.32 16.90
C THR A 110 -15.67 -5.28 17.98
N ASN A 111 -15.93 -5.72 19.20
CA ASN A 111 -16.40 -4.86 20.28
C ASN A 111 -15.37 -3.76 20.60
N GLY A 112 -15.81 -2.51 20.60
CA GLY A 112 -15.00 -1.33 20.94
C GLY A 112 -14.08 -0.78 19.82
N ASN A 113 -13.58 -1.62 18.89
CA ASN A 113 -12.56 -1.24 17.91
C ASN A 113 -13.00 -1.43 16.44
N LYS A 114 -14.27 -1.14 16.16
CA LYS A 114 -14.89 -1.41 14.83
C LYS A 114 -14.12 -0.81 13.66
N LEU A 115 -13.61 0.44 13.80
CA LEU A 115 -12.87 1.12 12.73
C LEU A 115 -11.49 0.48 12.48
N PHE A 116 -10.79 0.03 13.52
CA PHE A 116 -9.53 -0.71 13.37
C PHE A 116 -9.74 -2.03 12.64
N TRP A 117 -10.83 -2.76 12.92
CA TRP A 117 -11.16 -3.98 12.21
C TRP A 117 -11.53 -3.74 10.76
N ILE A 118 -12.32 -2.70 10.46
CA ILE A 118 -12.57 -2.28 9.08
C ILE A 118 -11.26 -1.93 8.37
N GLY A 119 -10.36 -1.22 9.04
CA GLY A 119 -9.05 -0.87 8.50
C GLY A 119 -8.14 -2.08 8.28
N ALA A 120 -8.12 -3.05 9.21
CA ALA A 120 -7.37 -4.28 9.05
C ALA A 120 -7.92 -5.15 7.92
N PHE A 121 -9.24 -5.24 7.77
CA PHE A 121 -9.85 -5.94 6.66
C PHE A 121 -9.64 -5.21 5.33
N TYR A 122 -9.73 -3.88 5.34
CA TYR A 122 -9.39 -3.05 4.19
C TYR A 122 -7.95 -3.28 3.72
N LEU A 123 -6.99 -3.22 4.64
CA LEU A 123 -5.60 -3.61 4.38
C LEU A 123 -5.52 -4.99 3.71
N ALA A 124 -6.22 -5.98 4.27
CA ALA A 124 -6.21 -7.35 3.77
C ALA A 124 -6.76 -7.48 2.34
N ALA A 125 -7.75 -6.66 1.99
CA ALA A 125 -8.37 -6.65 0.66
C ALA A 125 -7.57 -5.90 -0.41
N LEU A 126 -6.52 -5.14 -0.04
CA LEU A 126 -5.71 -4.33 -0.97
C LEU A 126 -4.78 -5.16 -1.86
N PRO A 127 -4.41 -4.64 -3.04
CA PRO A 127 -3.40 -5.24 -3.89
C PRO A 127 -2.00 -5.18 -3.30
N SER A 128 -1.09 -5.95 -3.88
CA SER A 128 0.34 -5.94 -3.56
C SER A 128 1.03 -4.62 -3.94
N THR A 129 2.21 -4.36 -3.34
CA THR A 129 3.04 -3.20 -3.73
C THR A 129 3.74 -3.45 -5.07
N VAL A 130 3.92 -2.40 -5.87
CA VAL A 130 4.68 -2.49 -7.12
C VAL A 130 6.18 -2.28 -6.85
N SER A 131 6.58 -1.05 -6.56
CA SER A 131 7.99 -0.65 -6.50
C SER A 131 8.78 -1.41 -5.43
N SER A 132 8.26 -1.49 -4.20
CA SER A 132 9.03 -2.10 -3.10
C SER A 132 9.10 -3.62 -3.20
N SER A 133 8.12 -4.29 -3.84
CA SER A 133 8.21 -5.74 -4.08
C SER A 133 9.29 -6.06 -5.09
N VAL A 134 9.30 -5.38 -6.23
CA VAL A 134 10.30 -5.57 -7.29
C VAL A 134 11.73 -5.28 -6.77
N VAL A 135 11.90 -4.21 -5.99
CA VAL A 135 13.21 -3.88 -5.38
C VAL A 135 13.69 -4.98 -4.44
N MET A 136 12.80 -5.50 -3.55
CA MET A 136 13.19 -6.57 -2.62
C MET A 136 13.50 -7.89 -3.35
N VAL A 137 12.74 -8.21 -4.38
CA VAL A 137 13.02 -9.37 -5.25
C VAL A 137 14.37 -9.21 -5.95
N SER A 138 14.69 -8.02 -6.45
CA SER A 138 15.97 -7.74 -7.09
C SER A 138 17.14 -7.86 -6.11
N ILE A 139 17.03 -7.31 -4.90
CA ILE A 139 18.07 -7.42 -3.85
C ILE A 139 18.29 -8.89 -3.47
N ALA A 140 17.20 -9.65 -3.32
CA ALA A 140 17.24 -11.06 -2.93
C ALA A 140 17.59 -12.00 -4.09
N ARG A 141 17.86 -11.49 -5.30
CA ARG A 141 18.15 -12.26 -6.53
C ARG A 141 17.03 -13.20 -6.93
N GLY A 142 15.77 -12.75 -6.80
CA GLY A 142 14.59 -13.48 -7.26
C GLY A 142 14.25 -13.23 -8.74
N ASN A 143 13.12 -13.78 -9.19
CA ASN A 143 12.62 -13.64 -10.56
C ASN A 143 11.96 -12.26 -10.77
N VAL A 144 12.77 -11.28 -11.20
CA VAL A 144 12.35 -9.87 -11.36
C VAL A 144 11.26 -9.70 -12.43
N PRO A 145 11.31 -10.32 -13.63
CA PRO A 145 10.24 -10.24 -14.61
C PRO A 145 8.89 -10.68 -14.05
N SER A 146 8.86 -11.83 -13.37
CA SER A 146 7.65 -12.33 -12.71
C SER A 146 7.17 -11.42 -11.56
N ALA A 147 8.09 -10.75 -10.86
CA ALA A 147 7.72 -9.77 -9.83
C ALA A 147 7.02 -8.55 -10.44
N ILE A 148 7.54 -8.02 -11.55
CA ILE A 148 6.94 -6.90 -12.28
C ILE A 148 5.53 -7.28 -12.76
N PHE A 149 5.39 -8.47 -13.34
CA PHE A 149 4.09 -8.97 -13.78
C PHE A 149 3.10 -9.08 -12.62
N ASN A 150 3.47 -9.77 -11.54
CA ASN A 150 2.60 -9.96 -10.38
C ASN A 150 2.16 -8.65 -9.74
N ALA A 151 3.07 -7.70 -9.60
CA ALA A 151 2.75 -6.39 -9.03
C ALA A 151 1.79 -5.60 -9.92
N SER A 152 1.97 -5.68 -11.25
CA SER A 152 1.12 -5.00 -12.22
C SER A 152 -0.28 -5.60 -12.27
N ILE A 153 -0.39 -6.93 -12.40
CA ILE A 153 -1.69 -7.60 -12.44
C ILE A 153 -2.44 -7.46 -11.11
N SER A 154 -1.73 -7.52 -9.98
CA SER A 154 -2.32 -7.28 -8.66
C SER A 154 -2.96 -5.89 -8.57
N SER A 155 -2.29 -4.87 -9.09
CA SER A 155 -2.82 -3.50 -9.09
C SER A 155 -4.10 -3.38 -9.92
N LEU A 156 -4.15 -4.01 -11.09
CA LEU A 156 -5.34 -4.02 -11.95
C LEU A 156 -6.49 -4.81 -11.31
N LEU A 157 -6.22 -6.00 -10.80
CA LEU A 157 -7.22 -6.83 -10.13
C LEU A 157 -7.77 -6.14 -8.87
N GLY A 158 -6.94 -5.39 -8.14
CA GLY A 158 -7.32 -4.67 -6.94
C GLY A 158 -8.43 -3.66 -7.16
N VAL A 159 -8.52 -3.04 -8.35
CA VAL A 159 -9.60 -2.09 -8.69
C VAL A 159 -10.98 -2.75 -8.60
N PHE A 160 -11.08 -4.04 -8.91
CA PHE A 160 -12.33 -4.79 -8.89
C PHE A 160 -12.51 -5.59 -7.59
N ILE A 161 -11.47 -6.31 -7.17
CA ILE A 161 -11.57 -7.26 -6.04
C ILE A 161 -11.69 -6.52 -4.70
N THR A 162 -10.96 -5.43 -4.50
CA THR A 162 -11.02 -4.67 -3.24
C THR A 162 -12.41 -4.11 -2.94
N PRO A 163 -13.13 -3.45 -3.89
CA PRO A 163 -14.51 -3.01 -3.66
C PRO A 163 -15.48 -4.15 -3.34
N VAL A 164 -15.33 -5.30 -4.00
CA VAL A 164 -16.18 -6.48 -3.75
C VAL A 164 -16.01 -6.95 -2.30
N TRP A 165 -14.78 -7.12 -1.81
CA TRP A 165 -14.53 -7.47 -0.42
C TRP A 165 -15.06 -6.42 0.56
N MET A 166 -14.84 -5.14 0.27
CA MET A 166 -15.34 -4.06 1.13
C MET A 166 -16.87 -3.99 1.11
N GLY A 167 -17.49 -4.25 -0.05
CA GLY A 167 -18.95 -4.34 -0.17
C GLY A 167 -19.53 -5.41 0.76
N ILE A 168 -18.94 -6.60 0.83
CA ILE A 168 -19.39 -7.68 1.72
C ILE A 168 -19.39 -7.22 3.19
N ILE A 169 -18.31 -6.55 3.64
CA ILE A 169 -18.17 -6.11 5.05
C ILE A 169 -19.07 -4.91 5.36
N LEU A 170 -19.20 -3.95 4.45
CA LEU A 170 -19.97 -2.73 4.69
C LEU A 170 -21.47 -2.97 4.57
N SER A 171 -21.92 -3.78 3.60
CA SER A 171 -23.35 -4.14 3.42
C SER A 171 -23.88 -4.99 4.57
N SER A 172 -23.09 -5.90 5.13
CA SER A 172 -23.50 -6.73 6.27
C SER A 172 -23.83 -5.92 7.54
N LYS A 173 -23.50 -4.63 7.57
CA LYS A 173 -23.74 -3.70 8.69
C LYS A 173 -24.88 -2.71 8.45
N GLY A 174 -25.77 -2.97 7.46
CA GLY A 174 -26.96 -2.15 7.21
C GLY A 174 -26.67 -0.80 6.50
N ALA A 175 -25.47 -0.57 6.01
CA ALA A 175 -25.21 0.52 5.10
C ALA A 175 -25.70 0.14 3.69
N ASN A 176 -26.47 1.02 3.04
CA ASN A 176 -26.77 0.90 1.61
C ASN A 176 -25.48 1.15 0.81
N TYR A 177 -24.62 0.13 0.74
CA TYR A 177 -23.36 0.20 0.01
C TYR A 177 -23.62 -0.18 -1.45
N ASP A 178 -23.70 0.82 -2.31
CA ASP A 178 -23.86 0.60 -3.74
C ASP A 178 -22.52 0.24 -4.38
N ILE A 179 -22.27 -1.07 -4.47
CA ILE A 179 -21.06 -1.64 -5.10
C ILE A 179 -20.91 -1.12 -6.53
N THR A 180 -22.01 -0.97 -7.28
CA THR A 180 -22.00 -0.58 -8.69
C THR A 180 -21.44 0.83 -8.85
N SER A 181 -21.95 1.80 -8.09
CA SER A 181 -21.45 3.17 -8.16
C SER A 181 -20.00 3.30 -7.66
N VAL A 182 -19.59 2.51 -6.67
CA VAL A 182 -18.18 2.47 -6.21
C VAL A 182 -17.27 1.89 -7.28
N VAL A 183 -17.62 0.76 -7.89
CA VAL A 183 -16.82 0.17 -8.98
C VAL A 183 -16.75 1.12 -10.17
N LEU A 184 -17.85 1.78 -10.54
CA LEU A 184 -17.85 2.78 -11.63
C LEU A 184 -16.92 3.95 -11.31
N LYS A 185 -16.99 4.54 -10.12
CA LYS A 185 -16.11 5.63 -9.69
C LYS A 185 -14.63 5.20 -9.71
N LEU A 186 -14.31 4.02 -9.19
CA LEU A 186 -12.95 3.48 -9.24
C LEU A 186 -12.49 3.21 -10.67
N SER A 187 -13.38 2.71 -11.54
CA SER A 187 -13.06 2.50 -12.95
C SER A 187 -12.72 3.82 -13.65
N LEU A 188 -13.45 4.88 -13.35
CA LEU A 188 -13.19 6.21 -13.94
C LEU A 188 -11.95 6.88 -13.33
N GLN A 189 -11.73 6.77 -12.02
CA GLN A 189 -10.61 7.46 -11.35
C GLN A 189 -9.29 6.68 -11.39
N VAL A 190 -9.35 5.36 -11.55
CA VAL A 190 -8.17 4.47 -11.49
C VAL A 190 -7.95 3.76 -12.81
N LEU A 191 -8.94 2.97 -13.27
CA LEU A 191 -8.76 2.10 -14.44
C LEU A 191 -8.64 2.92 -15.73
N LEU A 192 -9.51 3.91 -15.96
CA LEU A 192 -9.45 4.74 -17.15
C LEU A 192 -8.11 5.47 -17.29
N PRO A 193 -7.56 6.17 -16.28
CA PRO A 193 -6.24 6.76 -16.35
C PRO A 193 -5.12 5.73 -16.62
N VAL A 194 -5.18 4.54 -16.02
CA VAL A 194 -4.19 3.47 -16.29
C VAL A 194 -4.25 3.05 -17.75
N VAL A 195 -5.45 2.79 -18.29
CA VAL A 195 -5.63 2.40 -19.70
C VAL A 195 -5.12 3.49 -20.65
N LEU A 196 -5.47 4.74 -20.38
CA LEU A 196 -4.95 5.88 -21.16
C LEU A 196 -3.42 5.96 -21.09
N GLY A 197 -2.84 5.73 -19.91
CA GLY A 197 -1.39 5.67 -19.74
C GLY A 197 -0.75 4.55 -20.57
N ILE A 198 -1.31 3.35 -20.56
CA ILE A 198 -0.83 2.22 -21.37
C ILE A 198 -0.93 2.52 -22.87
N LEU A 199 -2.05 3.06 -23.33
CA LEU A 199 -2.25 3.42 -24.73
C LEU A 199 -1.27 4.51 -25.20
N LEU A 200 -0.90 5.43 -24.30
CA LEU A 200 0.06 6.49 -24.58
C LEU A 200 1.52 6.09 -24.31
N HIS A 201 1.78 4.89 -23.77
CA HIS A 201 3.13 4.39 -23.50
C HIS A 201 4.07 4.45 -24.72
N PRO A 202 3.67 4.09 -25.96
CA PRO A 202 4.56 4.17 -27.12
C PRO A 202 5.10 5.58 -27.38
N LYS A 203 4.34 6.62 -27.04
CA LYS A 203 4.74 8.03 -27.25
C LYS A 203 5.43 8.64 -26.03
N PHE A 204 4.96 8.33 -24.83
CA PHE A 204 5.36 8.99 -23.58
C PHE A 204 6.04 8.07 -22.56
N GLY A 205 6.20 6.78 -22.86
CA GLY A 205 6.88 5.84 -21.96
C GLY A 205 8.34 6.23 -21.70
N ALA A 206 9.07 6.69 -22.74
CA ALA A 206 10.44 7.20 -22.59
C ALA A 206 10.51 8.44 -21.67
N PHE A 207 9.51 9.34 -21.73
CA PHE A 207 9.38 10.47 -20.80
C PHE A 207 9.18 9.98 -19.38
N ALA A 208 8.27 9.02 -19.16
CA ALA A 208 8.00 8.47 -17.83
C ALA A 208 9.22 7.78 -17.23
N GLU A 209 9.98 7.03 -18.03
CA GLU A 209 11.23 6.38 -17.58
C GLU A 209 12.32 7.41 -17.25
N ARG A 210 12.51 8.42 -18.09
CA ARG A 210 13.49 9.51 -17.86
C ARG A 210 13.18 10.30 -16.59
N ASN A 211 11.89 10.52 -16.29
CA ASN A 211 11.42 11.32 -15.17
C ASN A 211 10.94 10.47 -13.97
N LYS A 212 11.30 9.19 -13.89
CA LYS A 212 10.81 8.27 -12.86
C LYS A 212 11.02 8.75 -11.42
N VAL A 213 12.09 9.48 -11.14
CA VAL A 213 12.37 10.04 -9.81
C VAL A 213 11.37 11.15 -9.48
N SER A 214 11.16 12.09 -10.39
CA SER A 214 10.20 13.19 -10.21
C SER A 214 8.76 12.68 -10.10
N LEU A 215 8.40 11.69 -10.91
CA LEU A 215 7.09 11.05 -10.84
C LEU A 215 6.90 10.31 -9.51
N LYS A 216 7.95 9.67 -8.97
CA LYS A 216 7.89 9.06 -7.63
C LYS A 216 7.66 10.12 -6.54
N VAL A 217 8.32 11.26 -6.62
CA VAL A 217 8.14 12.37 -5.66
C VAL A 217 6.70 12.90 -5.76
N PHE A 218 6.17 13.07 -6.97
CA PHE A 218 4.78 13.46 -7.18
C PHE A 218 3.82 12.46 -6.54
N ASP A 219 3.96 11.16 -6.83
CA ASP A 219 3.13 10.10 -6.25
C ASP A 219 3.16 10.18 -4.71
N GLN A 220 4.35 10.30 -4.11
CA GLN A 220 4.53 10.42 -2.67
C GLN A 220 3.88 11.68 -2.09
N SER A 221 3.97 12.82 -2.78
CA SER A 221 3.37 14.08 -2.34
C SER A 221 1.84 13.99 -2.29
N ILE A 222 1.21 13.40 -3.28
CA ILE A 222 -0.24 13.19 -3.30
C ILE A 222 -0.67 12.22 -2.18
N ILE A 223 0.09 11.15 -1.94
CA ILE A 223 -0.20 10.23 -0.83
C ILE A 223 -0.10 10.94 0.53
N LEU A 224 0.94 11.76 0.74
CA LEU A 224 1.08 12.56 1.95
C LEU A 224 -0.09 13.52 2.13
N LEU A 225 -0.56 14.14 1.05
CA LEU A 225 -1.73 15.02 1.07
C LEU A 225 -3.01 14.27 1.47
N ILE A 226 -3.25 13.07 0.91
CA ILE A 226 -4.39 12.23 1.28
C ILE A 226 -4.32 11.82 2.75
N VAL A 227 -3.16 11.40 3.22
CA VAL A 227 -2.96 11.03 4.62
C VAL A 227 -3.21 12.25 5.52
N TYR A 228 -2.59 13.38 5.22
CA TYR A 228 -2.78 14.61 5.98
C TYR A 228 -4.26 14.98 6.10
N THR A 229 -4.98 15.10 4.98
CA THR A 229 -6.41 15.48 4.99
C THR A 229 -7.28 14.46 5.73
N SER A 230 -7.03 13.16 5.58
CA SER A 230 -7.79 12.10 6.28
C SER A 230 -7.57 12.13 7.79
N PHE A 231 -6.34 12.44 8.24
CA PHE A 231 -6.05 12.59 9.67
C PHE A 231 -6.55 13.92 10.24
N CYS A 232 -6.52 15.03 9.47
CA CYS A 232 -7.15 16.29 9.87
C CYS A 232 -8.62 16.07 10.20
N GLU A 233 -9.40 15.44 9.32
CA GLU A 233 -10.80 15.11 9.56
C GLU A 233 -10.98 14.20 10.80
N SER A 234 -10.12 13.21 10.95
CA SER A 234 -10.20 12.26 12.06
C SER A 234 -9.88 12.93 13.40
N PHE A 235 -8.91 13.85 13.47
CA PHE A 235 -8.58 14.61 14.69
C PHE A 235 -9.66 15.66 14.99
N ALA A 236 -10.13 16.40 13.99
CA ALA A 236 -11.19 17.39 14.15
C ALA A 236 -12.48 16.75 14.70
N ASN A 237 -12.82 15.55 14.23
CA ASN A 237 -13.98 14.78 14.70
C ASN A 237 -13.68 13.91 15.95
N ARG A 238 -12.54 14.08 16.59
CA ARG A 238 -12.11 13.34 17.79
C ARG A 238 -12.22 11.81 17.66
N MET A 239 -11.99 11.26 16.46
CA MET A 239 -12.15 9.83 16.18
C MET A 239 -11.13 8.95 16.90
N PHE A 240 -10.03 9.53 17.41
CA PHE A 240 -9.05 8.85 18.26
C PHE A 240 -9.35 8.96 19.76
N ALA A 241 -10.39 9.72 20.15
CA ALA A 241 -10.79 9.83 21.54
C ALA A 241 -11.26 8.46 22.07
N GLY A 242 -10.69 8.01 23.18
CA GLY A 242 -10.97 6.68 23.75
C GLY A 242 -10.06 5.57 23.31
N HIS A 243 -9.16 5.79 22.35
CA HIS A 243 -8.12 4.82 21.98
C HIS A 243 -6.82 5.06 22.74
N SER A 244 -6.32 4.02 23.40
CA SER A 244 -5.08 4.08 24.17
C SER A 244 -3.85 3.82 23.28
N ILE A 245 -2.68 4.32 23.73
CA ILE A 245 -1.39 3.98 23.08
C ILE A 245 -1.15 2.47 23.07
N ALA A 246 -1.60 1.75 24.11
CA ALA A 246 -1.52 0.31 24.18
C ALA A 246 -2.30 -0.38 23.05
N GLU A 247 -3.48 0.10 22.67
CA GLU A 247 -4.25 -0.44 21.54
C GLU A 247 -3.51 -0.26 20.22
N ILE A 248 -2.86 0.90 20.00
CA ILE A 248 -2.04 1.14 18.80
C ILE A 248 -0.83 0.20 18.77
N PHE A 249 -0.20 -0.05 19.93
CA PHE A 249 0.90 -1.01 20.03
C PHE A 249 0.45 -2.44 19.75
N ILE A 250 -0.68 -2.87 20.31
CA ILE A 250 -1.29 -4.19 20.02
C ILE A 250 -1.62 -4.31 18.53
N LEU A 251 -2.17 -3.26 17.91
CA LEU A 251 -2.41 -3.22 16.49
C LEU A 251 -1.11 -3.42 15.69
N GLY A 252 -0.02 -2.77 16.09
CA GLY A 252 1.30 -2.93 15.48
C GLY A 252 1.81 -4.38 15.57
N MET A 253 1.68 -5.00 16.75
CA MET A 253 2.02 -6.41 16.93
C MET A 253 1.16 -7.35 16.09
N ALA A 254 -0.14 -7.07 15.96
CA ALA A 254 -1.03 -7.82 15.09
C ALA A 254 -0.65 -7.69 13.62
N MET A 255 -0.25 -6.48 13.17
CA MET A 255 0.17 -6.24 11.79
C MET A 255 1.47 -6.98 11.43
N ILE A 256 2.45 -7.02 12.33
CA ILE A 256 3.67 -7.80 12.06
C ILE A 256 3.39 -9.31 12.11
N ALA A 257 2.54 -9.77 13.04
CA ALA A 257 2.13 -11.16 13.10
C ALA A 257 1.40 -11.61 11.83
N LEU A 258 0.50 -10.76 11.29
CA LEU A 258 -0.19 -11.01 10.03
C LEU A 258 0.80 -11.10 8.86
N PHE A 259 1.78 -10.19 8.78
CA PHE A 259 2.84 -10.25 7.76
C PHE A 259 3.61 -11.56 7.82
N LEU A 260 4.08 -11.96 9.03
CA LEU A 260 4.86 -13.18 9.23
C LEU A 260 4.04 -14.44 8.96
N LEU A 261 2.76 -14.45 9.33
CA LEU A 261 1.84 -15.55 9.05
C LEU A 261 1.71 -15.78 7.53
N ILE A 262 1.40 -14.74 6.79
CA ILE A 262 1.27 -14.83 5.32
C ILE A 262 2.61 -15.20 4.67
N TYR A 263 3.71 -14.61 5.13
CA TYR A 263 5.06 -14.99 4.71
C TYR A 263 5.29 -16.50 4.91
N GLY A 264 4.94 -17.03 6.07
CA GLY A 264 5.06 -18.45 6.40
C GLY A 264 4.18 -19.34 5.50
N ILE A 265 2.92 -18.95 5.28
CA ILE A 265 2.00 -19.69 4.40
C ILE A 265 2.56 -19.74 2.96
N ILE A 266 2.99 -18.61 2.40
CA ILE A 266 3.56 -18.57 1.05
C ILE A 266 4.84 -19.41 0.98
N THR A 267 5.68 -19.36 1.99
CA THR A 267 6.89 -20.19 2.08
C THR A 267 6.55 -21.66 2.06
N LEU A 268 5.55 -22.09 2.83
CA LEU A 268 5.09 -23.47 2.86
C LEU A 268 4.54 -23.89 1.50
N VAL A 269 3.64 -23.12 0.92
CA VAL A 269 3.04 -23.39 -0.40
C VAL A 269 4.11 -23.47 -1.49
N SER A 270 5.08 -22.54 -1.50
CA SER A 270 6.19 -22.54 -2.46
C SER A 270 7.04 -23.81 -2.36
N ARG A 271 7.29 -24.32 -1.14
CA ARG A 271 8.01 -25.59 -0.94
C ARG A 271 7.20 -26.78 -1.41
N LEU A 272 5.91 -26.82 -1.10
CA LEU A 272 5.02 -27.92 -1.54
C LEU A 272 4.87 -27.98 -3.07
N LEU A 273 4.92 -26.81 -3.73
CA LEU A 273 4.85 -26.73 -5.20
C LEU A 273 6.22 -26.85 -5.88
N ASN A 274 7.30 -27.10 -5.11
CA ASN A 274 8.68 -27.23 -5.61
C ASN A 274 9.12 -26.02 -6.46
N PHE A 275 8.84 -24.81 -6.01
CA PHE A 275 9.30 -23.60 -6.68
C PHE A 275 10.84 -23.50 -6.64
N SER A 276 11.42 -22.96 -7.70
CA SER A 276 12.81 -22.54 -7.67
C SER A 276 13.03 -21.51 -6.57
N THR A 277 14.27 -21.32 -6.17
CA THR A 277 14.58 -20.33 -5.12
C THR A 277 14.20 -18.92 -5.56
N GLU A 278 14.38 -18.58 -6.84
CA GLU A 278 14.07 -17.30 -7.45
C GLU A 278 12.55 -17.04 -7.44
N ASP A 279 11.76 -18.08 -7.78
CA ASP A 279 10.29 -18.00 -7.75
C ASP A 279 9.73 -17.98 -6.34
N HIS A 280 10.34 -18.72 -5.39
CA HIS A 280 9.99 -18.63 -3.98
C HIS A 280 10.19 -17.23 -3.42
N ILE A 281 11.34 -16.59 -3.69
CA ILE A 281 11.64 -15.21 -3.31
C ILE A 281 10.56 -14.27 -3.87
N THR A 282 10.24 -14.44 -5.14
CA THR A 282 9.24 -13.62 -5.82
C THR A 282 7.85 -13.82 -5.24
N ALA A 283 7.44 -15.07 -4.97
CA ALA A 283 6.17 -15.38 -4.34
C ALA A 283 6.03 -14.67 -2.99
N VAL A 284 7.04 -14.80 -2.16
CA VAL A 284 7.05 -14.23 -0.80
C VAL A 284 6.95 -12.70 -0.86
N PHE A 285 7.81 -12.01 -1.61
CA PHE A 285 7.81 -10.55 -1.62
C PHE A 285 6.65 -9.93 -2.38
N CYS A 286 6.08 -10.60 -3.38
CA CYS A 286 4.89 -10.11 -4.07
C CYS A 286 3.60 -10.46 -3.33
N GLY A 287 3.51 -11.62 -2.69
CA GLY A 287 2.28 -12.09 -2.06
C GLY A 287 2.07 -11.64 -0.63
N SER A 288 3.14 -11.30 0.14
CA SER A 288 3.01 -10.90 1.55
C SER A 288 2.87 -9.39 1.78
N LYS A 289 2.99 -8.58 0.74
CA LYS A 289 3.03 -7.12 0.87
C LYS A 289 1.74 -6.46 0.41
N LYS A 290 1.41 -5.32 1.03
CA LYS A 290 0.19 -4.54 0.74
C LYS A 290 0.53 -3.11 0.36
N SER A 291 -0.19 -2.58 -0.63
CA SER A 291 0.10 -1.28 -1.24
C SER A 291 -0.54 -0.13 -0.47
N LEU A 292 0.30 0.70 0.16
CA LEU A 292 -0.14 1.96 0.77
C LEU A 292 -0.74 2.91 -0.29
N VAL A 293 -0.10 2.99 -1.48
CA VAL A 293 -0.57 3.87 -2.57
C VAL A 293 -2.01 3.55 -2.96
N HIS A 294 -2.29 2.28 -3.28
CA HIS A 294 -3.65 1.86 -3.64
C HIS A 294 -4.61 2.05 -2.46
N GLY A 295 -4.18 1.74 -1.24
CA GLY A 295 -5.04 1.87 -0.08
C GLY A 295 -5.39 3.33 0.23
N THR A 296 -4.44 4.25 0.23
CA THR A 296 -4.74 5.67 0.45
C THR A 296 -5.63 6.26 -0.64
N VAL A 297 -5.37 5.89 -1.89
CA VAL A 297 -6.15 6.38 -3.03
C VAL A 297 -7.56 5.80 -3.05
N MET A 298 -7.71 4.49 -2.94
CA MET A 298 -9.02 3.84 -2.96
C MET A 298 -9.88 4.23 -1.75
N SER A 299 -9.27 4.61 -0.62
CA SER A 299 -10.02 5.04 0.56
C SER A 299 -10.91 6.24 0.28
N LYS A 300 -10.51 7.15 -0.60
CA LYS A 300 -11.32 8.33 -1.00
C LYS A 300 -12.62 7.94 -1.69
N VAL A 301 -12.63 6.82 -2.43
CA VAL A 301 -13.81 6.33 -3.14
C VAL A 301 -14.62 5.34 -2.30
N LEU A 302 -13.93 4.51 -1.50
CA LEU A 302 -14.57 3.44 -0.70
C LEU A 302 -15.24 3.96 0.57
N PHE A 303 -14.75 5.07 1.11
CA PHE A 303 -15.23 5.63 2.39
C PHE A 303 -15.71 7.09 2.27
N PRO A 304 -16.57 7.42 1.28
CA PRO A 304 -17.04 8.80 1.12
C PRO A 304 -17.87 9.21 2.34
N GLY A 305 -17.57 10.39 2.92
CA GLY A 305 -18.32 10.94 4.05
C GLY A 305 -18.11 10.22 5.39
N ILE A 306 -17.17 9.28 5.50
CA ILE A 306 -16.82 8.64 6.77
C ILE A 306 -15.75 9.49 7.49
N SER A 307 -16.13 10.09 8.62
CA SER A 307 -15.22 10.94 9.42
C SER A 307 -14.00 10.21 10.00
N GLY A 308 -14.01 8.87 10.05
CA GLY A 308 -12.94 8.03 10.64
C GLY A 308 -11.94 7.45 9.65
N VAL A 309 -11.79 8.00 8.45
CA VAL A 309 -10.88 7.43 7.41
C VAL A 309 -9.43 7.36 7.89
N GLY A 310 -8.96 8.32 8.68
CA GLY A 310 -7.61 8.26 9.26
C GLY A 310 -7.44 7.05 10.21
N VAL A 311 -8.47 6.71 10.99
CA VAL A 311 -8.45 5.51 11.85
C VAL A 311 -8.45 4.24 11.00
N ILE A 312 -9.25 4.19 9.92
CA ILE A 312 -9.29 3.07 8.97
C ILE A 312 -7.94 2.90 8.25
N LEU A 313 -7.24 3.99 7.95
CA LEU A 313 -5.92 3.93 7.30
C LEU A 313 -4.78 3.54 8.24
N LEU A 314 -4.96 3.65 9.56
CA LEU A 314 -3.90 3.40 10.54
C LEU A 314 -3.31 1.98 10.45
N PRO A 315 -4.10 0.87 10.39
CA PRO A 315 -3.56 -0.47 10.19
C PRO A 315 -2.69 -0.59 8.93
N LEU A 316 -3.13 0.02 7.82
CA LEU A 316 -2.39 0.02 6.55
C LEU A 316 -1.05 0.76 6.67
N MET A 317 -1.03 1.90 7.35
CA MET A 317 0.19 2.70 7.52
C MET A 317 1.21 1.99 8.42
N ILE A 318 0.75 1.41 9.53
CA ILE A 318 1.58 0.62 10.44
C ILE A 318 2.12 -0.61 9.70
N PHE A 319 1.25 -1.36 9.01
CA PHE A 319 1.66 -2.52 8.22
C PHE A 319 2.69 -2.14 7.15
N HIS A 320 2.49 -1.03 6.44
CA HIS A 320 3.41 -0.56 5.41
C HIS A 320 4.81 -0.27 5.96
N ALA A 321 4.90 0.41 7.10
CA ALA A 321 6.18 0.67 7.75
C ALA A 321 6.88 -0.64 8.18
N LEU A 322 6.15 -1.54 8.85
CA LEU A 322 6.66 -2.81 9.36
C LEU A 322 7.08 -3.76 8.23
N GLN A 323 6.26 -3.88 7.16
CA GLN A 323 6.60 -4.73 6.01
C GLN A 323 7.87 -4.28 5.28
N LEU A 324 8.15 -2.96 5.22
CA LEU A 324 9.39 -2.46 4.60
C LEU A 324 10.61 -2.87 5.40
N VAL A 325 10.57 -2.73 6.73
CA VAL A 325 11.65 -3.15 7.63
C VAL A 325 11.86 -4.66 7.57
N ALA A 326 10.79 -5.44 7.77
CA ALA A 326 10.84 -6.90 7.76
C ALA A 326 11.33 -7.45 6.41
N ALA A 327 10.76 -6.95 5.29
CA ALA A 327 11.15 -7.37 3.95
C ALA A 327 12.61 -7.01 3.63
N SER A 328 13.11 -5.84 4.09
CA SER A 328 14.52 -5.46 3.90
C SER A 328 15.47 -6.41 4.61
N ILE A 329 15.17 -6.78 5.87
CA ILE A 329 15.95 -7.75 6.64
C ILE A 329 15.95 -9.11 5.95
N ILE A 330 14.79 -9.57 5.49
CA ILE A 330 14.64 -10.86 4.81
C ILE A 330 15.38 -10.86 3.46
N ALA A 331 15.27 -9.79 2.66
CA ALA A 331 15.97 -9.67 1.38
C ALA A 331 17.49 -9.71 1.53
N GLN A 332 18.04 -9.04 2.54
CA GLN A 332 19.48 -9.09 2.84
C GLN A 332 19.95 -10.50 3.30
N LYS A 333 19.08 -11.29 3.94
CA LYS A 333 19.41 -12.69 4.26
C LYS A 333 19.48 -13.57 3.02
N PHE A 334 18.58 -13.33 2.06
CA PHE A 334 18.61 -14.05 0.78
C PHE A 334 19.81 -13.65 -0.09
N ASP A 335 20.24 -12.39 -0.08
CA ASP A 335 21.43 -11.94 -0.86
C ASP A 335 22.74 -12.56 -0.40
N LYS A 336 22.85 -12.92 0.89
CA LYS A 336 24.05 -13.54 1.50
C LYS A 336 24.18 -15.04 1.22
N ARG A 337 23.24 -15.64 0.50
CA ARG A 337 23.34 -17.02 0.00
C ARG A 337 24.41 -17.11 -1.09
#